data_728a5ddd783803de36d9e7dd7204de3a
#
_entry.id   728a5ddd783803de36d9e7dd7204de3a
#
_cell.length_a   1.000
_cell.length_b   1.000
_cell.length_c   1.000
_cell.angle_alpha   90.00
_cell.angle_beta   90.00
_cell.angle_gamma   90.00
#
_symmetry.space_group_name_H-M   'P 1'
#
loop_
_entity.id
_entity.type
_entity.pdbx_description
1 polymer ?
#
loop_
_entity_poly.entity_id
_entity_poly.type
_entity_poly.pdbx_seq_one_letter_code
_entity_poly.pdbx_strand_id
1 'polypeptide(L)'
;MSDIQILDAASQTELQRDYLDQIIDNTHAIRREEDRGKLKHQLDNFLTDVASGAIVISNDLVGSIEARIAAIDALLSSQVSNIIQAPAFQNMESSWRGLHKLVQSSTTENTKVRLFNCTKKELIRDFKSASDFDQSALFKKIYESEYGTFGGEPFSAFVGDFEFDALPEDIRLLEQISHVAAAAHAPFLTAASSGMFAMNSFSEMPRPRDLGKLFDTSDYIRWKSFRQTDDSRYVGLTLPRVIGRLPYGAKTVSVEMFNFEENIDEDKGVDSYLWVNAAYEMAGRIVEAFEEYGWSAAIRGVEGGGLVKALPTYNYISQTGEKVMQCPTEVAISDRREKELADLGFIPLVYCKGTDYAAFFAVQSANKPRQYASELANANARLSSQLQYILTTSRFAHYLKVIVRDKIGSFMSKSECQYFLQNWINQYVVGSDSAGPIIKASHPLREAIIEVVDVPGVPGHYRAVAYLKPHFQLEGLSMSLRLVAELPASTGA
;
A
#
# COMPACT_ATOMS: atom_id res chain seq x y z
N MET A 1 -13.51 60.73 -48.85
CA MET A 1 -12.44 59.68 -48.75
C MET A 1 -12.67 58.63 -47.67
N SER A 2 -13.66 58.76 -46.79
CA SER A 2 -13.97 57.81 -45.71
C SER A 2 -14.96 56.67 -46.15
N ASP A 3 -15.76 56.86 -47.16
CA ASP A 3 -16.76 55.87 -47.53
C ASP A 3 -16.24 54.74 -48.42
N ILE A 4 -15.13 54.96 -49.15
CA ILE A 4 -14.52 53.94 -50.00
C ILE A 4 -13.72 52.90 -49.20
N GLN A 5 -13.16 53.28 -48.04
CA GLN A 5 -12.45 52.34 -47.17
C GLN A 5 -13.39 51.42 -46.40
N ILE A 6 -14.63 51.85 -46.09
CA ILE A 6 -15.60 51.02 -45.37
C ILE A 6 -16.23 49.97 -46.28
N LEU A 7 -16.43 50.29 -47.59
CA LEU A 7 -16.92 49.34 -48.57
C LEU A 7 -15.93 48.25 -48.91
N ASP A 8 -14.60 48.55 -48.92
CA ASP A 8 -13.55 47.56 -49.16
C ASP A 8 -13.39 46.57 -47.99
N ALA A 9 -13.52 47.05 -46.74
CA ALA A 9 -13.44 46.21 -45.58
C ALA A 9 -14.66 45.25 -45.46
N ALA A 10 -15.85 45.69 -45.78
CA ALA A 10 -17.05 44.86 -45.82
C ALA A 10 -16.99 43.78 -46.89
N SER A 11 -16.49 44.11 -48.07
CA SER A 11 -16.30 43.14 -49.19
C SER A 11 -15.22 42.10 -48.86
N GLN A 12 -14.16 42.49 -48.20
CA GLN A 12 -13.11 41.56 -47.73
C GLN A 12 -13.60 40.60 -46.65
N THR A 13 -14.48 41.09 -45.75
CA THR A 13 -15.07 40.25 -44.71
C THR A 13 -16.07 39.24 -45.27
N GLU A 14 -16.86 39.60 -46.29
CA GLU A 14 -17.77 38.70 -46.97
C GLU A 14 -17.00 37.64 -47.82
N LEU A 15 -15.95 38.02 -48.50
CA LEU A 15 -15.08 37.07 -49.21
C LEU A 15 -14.39 36.09 -48.28
N GLN A 16 -13.92 36.51 -47.10
CA GLN A 16 -13.33 35.62 -46.14
C GLN A 16 -14.35 34.63 -45.55
N ARG A 17 -15.61 35.04 -45.33
CA ARG A 17 -16.66 34.12 -44.88
C ARG A 17 -17.00 33.07 -45.92
N ASP A 18 -17.02 33.42 -47.18
CA ASP A 18 -17.30 32.50 -48.28
C ASP A 18 -16.19 31.44 -48.47
N TYR A 19 -14.92 31.84 -48.31
CA TYR A 19 -13.79 30.91 -48.30
C TYR A 19 -13.77 29.94 -47.11
N LEU A 20 -14.15 30.40 -45.93
CA LEU A 20 -14.29 29.55 -44.74
C LEU A 20 -15.38 28.49 -44.89
N ASP A 21 -16.54 28.89 -45.43
CA ASP A 21 -17.64 27.98 -45.71
C ASP A 21 -17.26 26.95 -46.77
N GLN A 22 -16.50 27.34 -47.82
CA GLN A 22 -15.97 26.42 -48.84
C GLN A 22 -14.93 25.42 -48.27
N ILE A 23 -14.06 25.85 -47.33
CA ILE A 23 -13.08 24.95 -46.66
C ILE A 23 -13.83 23.94 -45.80
N ILE A 24 -14.86 24.40 -45.05
CA ILE A 24 -15.66 23.52 -44.19
C ILE A 24 -16.47 22.54 -45.03
N ASP A 25 -17.02 22.95 -46.17
CA ASP A 25 -17.77 22.07 -47.06
C ASP A 25 -16.91 21.01 -47.76
N ASN A 26 -15.66 21.31 -48.01
CA ASN A 26 -14.68 20.35 -48.58
C ASN A 26 -14.13 19.38 -47.55
N THR A 27 -14.37 19.59 -46.25
CA THR A 27 -13.87 18.72 -45.21
C THR A 27 -14.88 17.59 -44.94
N HIS A 28 -14.62 16.41 -45.48
CA HIS A 28 -15.48 15.21 -45.34
C HIS A 28 -15.56 14.64 -43.89
N ALA A 29 -14.89 15.26 -42.92
CA ALA A 29 -14.82 14.80 -41.53
C ALA A 29 -16.06 15.17 -40.69
N ILE A 30 -16.90 16.14 -41.12
CA ILE A 30 -17.99 16.65 -40.33
C ILE A 30 -19.30 16.06 -40.81
N ARG A 31 -19.91 15.23 -39.97
CA ARG A 31 -21.19 14.56 -40.23
C ARG A 31 -22.41 15.21 -39.52
N ARG A 32 -22.20 16.17 -38.65
CA ARG A 32 -23.27 16.83 -37.87
C ARG A 32 -23.22 18.35 -37.98
N GLU A 33 -24.38 19.00 -38.16
CA GLU A 33 -24.50 20.43 -38.30
C GLU A 33 -24.01 21.23 -37.07
N GLU A 34 -24.15 20.64 -35.87
CA GLU A 34 -23.66 21.23 -34.61
C GLU A 34 -22.12 21.32 -34.58
N ASP A 35 -21.41 20.33 -35.14
CA ASP A 35 -19.97 20.32 -35.20
C ASP A 35 -19.43 21.30 -36.26
N ARG A 36 -20.23 21.59 -37.30
CA ARG A 36 -19.93 22.59 -38.31
C ARG A 36 -19.89 24.01 -37.71
N GLY A 37 -20.85 24.34 -36.85
CA GLY A 37 -20.90 25.64 -36.14
C GLY A 37 -19.71 25.84 -35.22
N LYS A 38 -19.28 24.78 -34.52
CA LYS A 38 -18.11 24.80 -33.64
C LYS A 38 -16.80 24.99 -34.43
N LEU A 39 -16.65 24.28 -35.53
CA LEU A 39 -15.48 24.40 -36.38
C LEU A 39 -15.37 25.78 -37.00
N LYS A 40 -16.49 26.34 -37.49
CA LYS A 40 -16.52 27.69 -38.03
C LYS A 40 -16.07 28.71 -36.99
N HIS A 41 -16.56 28.62 -35.77
CA HIS A 41 -16.14 29.49 -34.66
C HIS A 41 -14.66 29.32 -34.30
N GLN A 42 -14.14 28.10 -34.32
CA GLN A 42 -12.72 27.82 -34.05
C GLN A 42 -11.82 28.38 -35.15
N LEU A 43 -12.21 28.25 -36.44
CA LEU A 43 -11.46 28.81 -37.54
C LEU A 43 -11.51 30.34 -37.54
N ASP A 44 -12.63 30.95 -37.17
CA ASP A 44 -12.80 32.42 -37.07
C ASP A 44 -11.91 32.99 -35.96
N ASN A 45 -11.85 32.32 -34.82
CA ASN A 45 -10.94 32.66 -33.73
C ASN A 45 -9.45 32.51 -34.14
N PHE A 46 -9.11 31.42 -34.86
CA PHE A 46 -7.76 31.24 -35.39
C PHE A 46 -7.35 32.35 -36.37
N LEU A 47 -8.25 32.72 -37.28
CA LEU A 47 -7.98 33.82 -38.22
C LEU A 47 -7.87 35.18 -37.49
N THR A 48 -8.62 35.37 -36.43
CA THR A 48 -8.53 36.58 -35.60
C THR A 48 -7.18 36.66 -34.86
N ASP A 49 -6.70 35.55 -34.35
CA ASP A 49 -5.37 35.45 -33.71
C ASP A 49 -4.22 35.67 -34.71
N VAL A 50 -4.39 35.20 -35.93
CA VAL A 50 -3.45 35.46 -37.03
C VAL A 50 -3.49 36.98 -37.41
N ALA A 51 -4.66 37.56 -37.58
CA ALA A 51 -4.83 38.96 -37.92
C ALA A 51 -4.31 39.93 -36.86
N SER A 52 -4.38 39.53 -35.57
CA SER A 52 -3.84 40.28 -34.44
C SER A 52 -2.29 40.16 -34.31
N GLY A 53 -1.66 39.35 -35.12
CA GLY A 53 -0.21 39.09 -35.06
C GLY A 53 0.19 38.18 -33.88
N ALA A 54 -0.77 37.60 -33.19
CA ALA A 54 -0.51 36.62 -32.12
C ALA A 54 0.06 35.32 -32.66
N ILE A 55 -0.18 35.05 -33.97
CA ILE A 55 0.35 33.90 -34.69
C ILE A 55 1.08 34.39 -35.95
N VAL A 56 2.35 34.01 -36.06
CA VAL A 56 3.15 34.27 -37.29
C VAL A 56 2.94 33.09 -38.26
N ILE A 57 2.27 33.34 -39.37
CA ILE A 57 2.13 32.34 -40.44
C ILE A 57 3.41 32.33 -41.26
N SER A 58 4.08 31.19 -41.32
CA SER A 58 5.14 30.91 -42.30
C SER A 58 4.50 30.56 -43.67
N ASN A 59 5.32 30.52 -44.74
CA ASN A 59 4.86 30.04 -46.06
C ASN A 59 4.36 28.57 -46.06
N ASP A 60 4.54 27.87 -44.95
CA ASP A 60 4.03 26.52 -44.68
C ASP A 60 2.81 26.61 -43.72
N LEU A 61 1.61 26.53 -44.28
CA LEU A 61 0.35 26.56 -43.52
C LEU A 61 0.23 25.34 -42.56
N VAL A 62 0.68 24.18 -43.01
CA VAL A 62 0.62 22.93 -42.24
C VAL A 62 1.51 23.06 -41.01
N GLY A 63 2.77 23.47 -41.19
CA GLY A 63 3.68 23.70 -40.10
C GLY A 63 3.21 24.75 -39.09
N SER A 64 2.49 25.80 -39.59
CA SER A 64 1.91 26.84 -38.70
C SER A 64 0.75 26.27 -37.85
N ILE A 65 -0.10 25.41 -38.38
CA ILE A 65 -1.17 24.71 -37.67
C ILE A 65 -0.59 23.74 -36.67
N GLU A 66 0.41 22.94 -37.02
CA GLU A 66 1.09 22.01 -36.13
C GLU A 66 1.75 22.72 -34.95
N ALA A 67 2.41 23.86 -35.20
CA ALA A 67 2.98 24.69 -34.15
C ALA A 67 1.92 25.23 -33.18
N ARG A 68 0.72 25.58 -33.70
CA ARG A 68 -0.39 26.05 -32.84
C ARG A 68 -0.98 24.92 -32.01
N ILE A 69 -1.14 23.73 -32.61
CA ILE A 69 -1.57 22.54 -31.86
C ILE A 69 -0.59 22.25 -30.73
N ALA A 70 0.70 22.24 -31.02
CA ALA A 70 1.75 22.03 -30.00
C ALA A 70 1.71 23.10 -28.88
N ALA A 71 1.45 24.35 -29.21
CA ALA A 71 1.29 25.41 -28.22
C ALA A 71 0.05 25.23 -27.34
N ILE A 72 -1.06 24.80 -27.93
CA ILE A 72 -2.29 24.46 -27.17
C ILE A 72 -2.06 23.26 -26.29
N ASP A 73 -1.43 22.20 -26.80
CA ASP A 73 -1.09 21.00 -26.03
C ASP A 73 -0.19 21.33 -24.82
N ALA A 74 0.78 22.23 -25.00
CA ALA A 74 1.65 22.70 -23.91
C ALA A 74 0.86 23.47 -22.83
N LEU A 75 -0.07 24.35 -23.23
CA LEU A 75 -0.92 25.06 -22.28
C LEU A 75 -1.87 24.12 -21.53
N LEU A 76 -2.51 23.20 -22.25
CA LEU A 76 -3.37 22.18 -21.64
C LEU A 76 -2.58 21.28 -20.68
N SER A 77 -1.40 20.84 -21.13
CA SER A 77 -0.49 20.03 -20.29
C SER A 77 -0.14 20.75 -18.98
N SER A 78 0.17 22.02 -19.04
CA SER A 78 0.46 22.82 -17.85
C SER A 78 -0.75 22.93 -16.92
N GLN A 79 -1.96 23.20 -17.44
CA GLN A 79 -3.17 23.32 -16.63
C GLN A 79 -3.57 21.97 -16.01
N VAL A 80 -3.55 20.89 -16.79
CA VAL A 80 -3.87 19.55 -16.30
C VAL A 80 -2.84 19.10 -15.26
N SER A 81 -1.54 19.34 -15.49
CA SER A 81 -0.47 19.04 -14.52
C SER A 81 -0.71 19.75 -13.19
N ASN A 82 -1.08 21.04 -13.21
CA ASN A 82 -1.40 21.77 -11.98
C ASN A 82 -2.57 21.17 -11.20
N ILE A 83 -3.57 20.60 -11.90
CA ILE A 83 -4.71 19.93 -11.26
C ILE A 83 -4.28 18.59 -10.66
N ILE A 84 -3.63 17.74 -11.45
CA ILE A 84 -3.28 16.38 -11.00
C ILE A 84 -2.15 16.37 -9.96
N GLN A 85 -1.34 17.41 -9.91
CA GLN A 85 -0.30 17.59 -8.89
C GLN A 85 -0.78 18.35 -7.65
N ALA A 86 -2.01 18.84 -7.64
CA ALA A 86 -2.58 19.42 -6.44
C ALA A 86 -2.63 18.37 -5.30
N PRO A 87 -2.15 18.68 -4.08
CA PRO A 87 -2.07 17.69 -3.00
C PRO A 87 -3.39 16.99 -2.68
N ALA A 88 -4.50 17.70 -2.76
CA ALA A 88 -5.82 17.11 -2.54
C ALA A 88 -6.19 16.08 -3.61
N PHE A 89 -5.83 16.33 -4.88
CA PHE A 89 -6.06 15.40 -5.97
C PHE A 89 -5.12 14.20 -5.87
N GLN A 90 -3.83 14.41 -5.60
CA GLN A 90 -2.85 13.33 -5.42
C GLN A 90 -3.24 12.40 -4.28
N ASN A 91 -3.70 12.91 -3.15
CA ASN A 91 -4.17 12.09 -2.04
C ASN A 91 -5.37 11.21 -2.45
N MET A 92 -6.33 11.79 -3.17
CA MET A 92 -7.48 11.05 -3.69
C MET A 92 -7.04 9.99 -4.71
N GLU A 93 -6.21 10.35 -5.68
CA GLU A 93 -5.69 9.43 -6.70
C GLU A 93 -4.88 8.29 -6.07
N SER A 94 -4.05 8.59 -5.07
CA SER A 94 -3.27 7.62 -4.30
C SER A 94 -4.18 6.57 -3.64
N SER A 95 -5.21 7.01 -2.92
CA SER A 95 -6.16 6.12 -2.25
C SER A 95 -6.89 5.21 -3.23
N TRP A 96 -7.40 5.77 -4.36
CA TRP A 96 -8.11 4.99 -5.36
C TRP A 96 -7.22 4.01 -6.10
N ARG A 97 -5.97 4.38 -6.41
CA ARG A 97 -5.01 3.47 -7.07
C ARG A 97 -4.56 2.35 -6.13
N GLY A 98 -4.30 2.67 -4.86
CA GLY A 98 -4.00 1.66 -3.86
C GLY A 98 -5.13 0.66 -3.68
N LEU A 99 -6.37 1.15 -3.53
CA LEU A 99 -7.56 0.30 -3.45
C LEU A 99 -7.77 -0.53 -4.72
N HIS A 100 -7.63 0.07 -5.90
CA HIS A 100 -7.75 -0.63 -7.17
C HIS A 100 -6.75 -1.78 -7.29
N LYS A 101 -5.48 -1.54 -6.93
CA LYS A 101 -4.44 -2.57 -6.94
C LYS A 101 -4.76 -3.71 -5.95
N LEU A 102 -5.23 -3.38 -4.74
CA LEU A 102 -5.65 -4.38 -3.76
C LEU A 102 -6.82 -5.23 -4.28
N VAL A 103 -7.81 -4.61 -4.91
CA VAL A 103 -8.94 -5.35 -5.49
C VAL A 103 -8.49 -6.25 -6.63
N GLN A 104 -7.54 -5.79 -7.47
CA GLN A 104 -6.96 -6.62 -8.54
C GLN A 104 -6.12 -7.79 -8.02
N SER A 105 -5.57 -7.71 -6.80
CA SER A 105 -4.86 -8.84 -6.17
C SER A 105 -5.82 -9.96 -5.76
N SER A 106 -7.12 -9.67 -5.64
CA SER A 106 -8.15 -10.67 -5.36
C SER A 106 -8.67 -11.25 -6.69
N THR A 107 -8.19 -12.43 -7.03
CA THR A 107 -8.53 -13.12 -8.29
C THR A 107 -9.66 -14.12 -8.14
N THR A 108 -9.99 -14.50 -6.90
CA THR A 108 -11.02 -15.50 -6.58
C THR A 108 -12.17 -14.89 -5.77
N GLU A 109 -13.30 -15.58 -5.71
CA GLU A 109 -14.45 -15.18 -4.87
C GLU A 109 -14.23 -15.44 -3.37
N ASN A 110 -13.06 -15.99 -2.99
CA ASN A 110 -12.76 -16.37 -1.60
C ASN A 110 -12.38 -15.18 -0.73
N THR A 111 -11.99 -14.06 -1.34
CA THR A 111 -11.61 -12.83 -0.64
C THR A 111 -12.61 -11.72 -0.93
N LYS A 112 -13.10 -11.07 0.12
CA LYS A 112 -14.01 -9.92 0.04
C LYS A 112 -13.32 -8.67 0.53
N VAL A 113 -13.25 -7.64 -0.30
CA VAL A 113 -12.77 -6.31 0.06
C VAL A 113 -13.97 -5.41 0.36
N ARG A 114 -14.04 -4.87 1.58
CA ARG A 114 -15.09 -3.92 2.00
C ARG A 114 -14.47 -2.56 2.25
N LEU A 115 -15.10 -1.52 1.74
CA LEU A 115 -14.65 -0.13 1.91
C LEU A 115 -15.41 0.53 3.06
N PHE A 116 -14.66 1.16 3.96
CA PHE A 116 -15.19 2.02 5.01
C PHE A 116 -14.60 3.43 4.84
N ASN A 117 -15.43 4.37 4.39
CA ASN A 117 -15.00 5.75 4.21
C ASN A 117 -15.04 6.51 5.55
N CYS A 118 -13.86 6.80 6.07
CA CYS A 118 -13.69 7.62 7.27
C CYS A 118 -12.35 8.37 7.24
N THR A 119 -12.31 9.51 7.85
CA THR A 119 -11.09 10.29 8.04
C THR A 119 -10.44 9.98 9.38
N LYS A 120 -9.14 10.19 9.49
CA LYS A 120 -8.39 10.06 10.76
C LYS A 120 -9.00 10.94 11.86
N LYS A 121 -9.48 12.15 11.51
CA LYS A 121 -10.16 13.06 12.46
C LYS A 121 -11.48 12.51 12.97
N GLU A 122 -12.25 11.82 12.13
CA GLU A 122 -13.50 11.18 12.53
C GLU A 122 -13.25 10.02 13.48
N LEU A 123 -12.24 9.19 13.22
CA LEU A 123 -11.83 8.13 14.13
C LEU A 123 -11.39 8.68 15.50
N ILE A 124 -10.58 9.74 15.51
CA ILE A 124 -10.18 10.40 16.77
C ILE A 124 -11.41 10.92 17.53
N ARG A 125 -12.40 11.49 16.83
CA ARG A 125 -13.64 11.98 17.42
C ARG A 125 -14.49 10.84 17.98
N ASP A 126 -14.62 9.74 17.23
CA ASP A 126 -15.37 8.55 17.65
C ASP A 126 -14.81 8.01 18.96
N PHE A 127 -13.51 7.76 19.06
CA PHE A 127 -12.87 7.29 20.28
C PHE A 127 -12.85 8.31 21.43
N LYS A 128 -12.84 9.63 21.15
CA LYS A 128 -12.96 10.66 22.17
C LYS A 128 -14.37 10.75 22.75
N SER A 129 -15.39 10.44 21.94
CA SER A 129 -16.80 10.50 22.38
C SER A 129 -17.27 9.22 23.10
N ALA A 130 -16.61 8.09 22.81
CA ALA A 130 -16.87 6.83 23.48
C ALA A 130 -16.26 6.84 24.90
N SER A 131 -16.97 6.25 25.87
CA SER A 131 -16.46 6.07 27.23
C SER A 131 -15.33 5.05 27.31
N ASP A 132 -15.39 4.02 26.46
CA ASP A 132 -14.36 3.00 26.28
C ASP A 132 -14.32 2.58 24.81
N PHE A 133 -13.25 1.90 24.36
CA PHE A 133 -13.06 1.50 22.96
C PHE A 133 -14.20 0.62 22.45
N ASP A 134 -14.81 -0.20 23.30
CA ASP A 134 -15.93 -1.09 22.96
C ASP A 134 -17.26 -0.37 22.70
N GLN A 135 -17.37 0.90 23.11
CA GLN A 135 -18.52 1.77 22.84
C GLN A 135 -18.36 2.59 21.54
N SER A 136 -17.20 2.52 20.91
CA SER A 136 -16.94 3.24 19.66
C SER A 136 -17.78 2.72 18.49
N ALA A 137 -18.12 3.59 17.54
CA ALA A 137 -18.81 3.19 16.33
C ALA A 137 -17.99 2.22 15.47
N LEU A 138 -16.66 2.38 15.50
CA LEU A 138 -15.75 1.47 14.82
C LEU A 138 -15.85 0.05 15.40
N PHE A 139 -15.81 -0.10 16.73
CA PHE A 139 -15.95 -1.41 17.39
C PHE A 139 -17.29 -2.07 17.06
N LYS A 140 -18.39 -1.32 17.10
CA LYS A 140 -19.72 -1.85 16.77
C LYS A 140 -19.79 -2.38 15.34
N LYS A 141 -19.21 -1.65 14.38
CA LYS A 141 -19.18 -2.08 12.97
C LYS A 141 -18.30 -3.31 12.73
N ILE A 142 -17.18 -3.41 13.41
CA ILE A 142 -16.18 -4.47 13.19
C ILE A 142 -16.47 -5.71 14.01
N TYR A 143 -16.63 -5.50 15.31
CA TYR A 143 -16.78 -6.60 16.25
C TYR A 143 -18.23 -7.04 16.38
N GLU A 144 -19.14 -6.14 16.74
CA GLU A 144 -20.52 -6.53 17.02
C GLU A 144 -21.24 -7.01 15.75
N SER A 145 -21.15 -6.26 14.64
CA SER A 145 -21.87 -6.59 13.41
C SER A 145 -21.36 -7.85 12.73
N GLU A 146 -20.06 -8.15 12.77
CA GLU A 146 -19.45 -9.22 12.00
C GLU A 146 -18.94 -10.36 12.88
N TYR A 147 -18.04 -10.09 13.81
CA TYR A 147 -17.43 -11.13 14.63
C TYR A 147 -18.36 -11.62 15.76
N GLY A 148 -19.15 -10.71 16.33
CA GLY A 148 -20.11 -11.00 17.43
C GLY A 148 -21.44 -11.58 16.97
N THR A 149 -21.84 -11.38 15.74
CA THR A 149 -23.16 -11.76 15.21
C THR A 149 -23.15 -13.12 14.52
N PHE A 150 -24.22 -13.90 14.71
CA PHE A 150 -24.40 -15.17 13.99
C PHE A 150 -24.60 -14.93 12.49
N GLY A 151 -23.85 -15.65 11.65
CA GLY A 151 -23.84 -15.43 10.21
C GLY A 151 -23.01 -14.23 9.74
N GLY A 152 -22.38 -13.50 10.64
CA GLY A 152 -21.44 -12.46 10.29
C GLY A 152 -20.13 -13.01 9.72
N GLU A 153 -19.44 -12.24 8.90
CA GLU A 153 -18.18 -12.58 8.24
C GLU A 153 -17.02 -11.82 8.91
N PRO A 154 -16.27 -12.43 9.85
CA PRO A 154 -15.18 -11.76 10.55
C PRO A 154 -14.11 -11.27 9.58
N PHE A 155 -13.67 -10.02 9.75
CA PHE A 155 -12.57 -9.46 8.99
C PHE A 155 -11.26 -10.16 9.33
N SER A 156 -10.43 -10.41 8.32
CA SER A 156 -9.10 -11.02 8.49
C SER A 156 -8.04 -9.98 8.78
N ALA A 157 -8.15 -8.79 8.20
CA ALA A 157 -7.26 -7.65 8.41
C ALA A 157 -7.97 -6.35 8.06
N PHE A 158 -7.46 -5.24 8.57
CA PHE A 158 -7.87 -3.88 8.22
C PHE A 158 -6.73 -3.15 7.54
N VAL A 159 -7.03 -2.37 6.52
CA VAL A 159 -6.08 -1.49 5.85
C VAL A 159 -6.52 -0.06 6.09
N GLY A 160 -5.71 0.70 6.81
CA GLY A 160 -5.92 2.13 7.02
C GLY A 160 -5.07 2.93 6.03
N ASP A 161 -5.72 3.65 5.13
CA ASP A 161 -5.03 4.57 4.23
C ASP A 161 -4.69 5.86 4.98
N PHE A 162 -3.87 5.70 6.02
CA PHE A 162 -3.41 6.76 6.90
C PHE A 162 -1.90 6.69 7.04
N GLU A 163 -1.29 7.84 7.31
CA GLU A 163 0.09 7.94 7.76
C GLU A 163 0.11 8.37 9.23
N PHE A 164 0.92 7.69 10.04
CA PHE A 164 1.04 7.95 11.46
C PHE A 164 2.41 8.51 11.80
N ASP A 165 2.39 9.54 12.65
CA ASP A 165 3.55 10.25 13.15
C ASP A 165 3.80 9.92 14.65
N ALA A 166 4.94 10.37 15.19
CA ALA A 166 5.24 10.27 16.62
C ALA A 166 4.36 11.18 17.52
N LEU A 167 3.41 11.91 16.93
CA LEU A 167 2.54 12.81 17.65
C LEU A 167 1.67 12.07 18.69
N PRO A 168 1.45 12.67 19.87
CA PRO A 168 0.68 12.06 20.95
C PRO A 168 -0.74 11.63 20.57
N GLU A 169 -1.40 12.37 19.67
CA GLU A 169 -2.76 12.02 19.19
C GLU A 169 -2.73 10.81 18.26
N ASP A 170 -1.70 10.70 17.42
CA ASP A 170 -1.51 9.59 16.49
C ASP A 170 -1.25 8.28 17.25
N ILE A 171 -0.33 8.31 18.22
CA ILE A 171 -0.02 7.14 19.05
C ILE A 171 -1.26 6.70 19.86
N ARG A 172 -2.03 7.65 20.40
CA ARG A 172 -3.26 7.33 21.09
C ARG A 172 -4.31 6.70 20.17
N LEU A 173 -4.42 7.19 18.93
CA LEU A 173 -5.32 6.59 17.94
C LEU A 173 -4.90 5.17 17.60
N LEU A 174 -3.58 4.91 17.38
CA LEU A 174 -3.06 3.56 17.17
C LEU A 174 -3.36 2.63 18.35
N GLU A 175 -3.25 3.11 19.57
CA GLU A 175 -3.58 2.35 20.77
C GLU A 175 -5.07 1.97 20.78
N GLN A 176 -5.98 2.91 20.53
CA GLN A 176 -7.42 2.62 20.49
C GLN A 176 -7.78 1.65 19.34
N ILE A 177 -7.20 1.84 18.15
CA ILE A 177 -7.41 0.92 17.03
C ILE A 177 -6.87 -0.47 17.38
N SER A 178 -5.72 -0.56 18.07
CA SER A 178 -5.14 -1.84 18.44
C SER A 178 -6.05 -2.66 19.37
N HIS A 179 -6.78 -2.02 20.28
CA HIS A 179 -7.77 -2.70 21.14
C HIS A 179 -8.92 -3.29 20.30
N VAL A 180 -9.43 -2.53 19.33
CA VAL A 180 -10.47 -3.01 18.40
C VAL A 180 -9.94 -4.16 17.54
N ALA A 181 -8.73 -4.02 16.99
CA ALA A 181 -8.08 -5.02 16.14
C ALA A 181 -7.81 -6.33 16.93
N ALA A 182 -7.36 -6.23 18.17
CA ALA A 182 -7.12 -7.35 19.06
C ALA A 182 -8.44 -8.07 19.41
N ALA A 183 -9.48 -7.33 19.78
CA ALA A 183 -10.80 -7.90 20.09
C ALA A 183 -11.41 -8.64 18.89
N ALA A 184 -11.26 -8.08 17.68
CA ALA A 184 -11.75 -8.69 16.45
C ALA A 184 -10.80 -9.76 15.87
N HIS A 185 -9.63 -9.97 16.44
CA HIS A 185 -8.56 -10.81 15.89
C HIS A 185 -8.21 -10.45 14.43
N ALA A 186 -8.17 -9.16 14.09
CA ALA A 186 -7.92 -8.68 12.74
C ALA A 186 -6.85 -7.58 12.78
N PRO A 187 -5.60 -7.87 12.37
CA PRO A 187 -4.54 -6.88 12.38
C PRO A 187 -4.84 -5.65 11.52
N PHE A 188 -4.44 -4.50 12.02
CA PHE A 188 -4.55 -3.21 11.36
C PHE A 188 -3.23 -2.85 10.68
N LEU A 189 -3.26 -2.68 9.37
CA LEU A 189 -2.14 -2.30 8.51
C LEU A 189 -2.29 -0.84 8.11
N THR A 190 -1.23 -0.06 8.26
CA THR A 190 -1.20 1.34 7.86
C THR A 190 0.24 1.78 7.57
N ALA A 191 0.50 3.05 7.31
CA ALA A 191 1.85 3.54 7.07
C ALA A 191 2.39 4.40 8.21
N ALA A 192 3.71 4.37 8.36
CA ALA A 192 4.44 5.37 9.13
C ALA A 192 4.80 6.54 8.22
N SER A 193 4.68 7.78 8.72
CA SER A 193 5.17 8.97 8.02
C SER A 193 6.69 9.15 8.23
N SER A 194 7.32 10.01 7.42
CA SER A 194 8.72 10.40 7.64
C SER A 194 8.91 11.15 8.97
N GLY A 195 7.89 11.87 9.44
CA GLY A 195 7.87 12.56 10.74
C GLY A 195 8.01 11.60 11.91
N MET A 196 7.56 10.34 11.79
CA MET A 196 7.79 9.30 12.81
C MET A 196 9.28 9.10 13.13
N PHE A 197 10.17 9.43 12.18
CA PHE A 197 11.63 9.32 12.30
C PHE A 197 12.32 10.67 12.45
N ALA A 198 11.58 11.73 12.78
CA ALA A 198 12.05 13.11 12.82
C ALA A 198 12.76 13.53 11.51
N MET A 199 12.19 13.13 10.37
CA MET A 199 12.65 13.45 9.01
C MET A 199 11.55 14.24 8.28
N ASN A 200 11.95 15.15 7.40
CA ASN A 200 10.99 15.86 6.55
C ASN A 200 10.51 14.99 5.37
N SER A 201 11.38 14.12 4.87
CA SER A 201 11.09 13.17 3.79
C SER A 201 11.89 11.89 4.00
N PHE A 202 11.38 10.76 3.49
CA PHE A 202 12.12 9.49 3.51
C PHE A 202 13.42 9.53 2.69
N SER A 203 13.62 10.52 1.82
CA SER A 203 14.89 10.74 1.12
C SER A 203 16.07 10.96 2.09
N GLU A 204 15.79 11.32 3.34
CA GLU A 204 16.81 11.46 4.40
C GLU A 204 17.19 10.11 5.06
N MET A 205 16.44 9.04 4.84
CA MET A 205 16.63 7.72 5.47
C MET A 205 18.02 7.11 5.23
N PRO A 206 18.68 7.27 4.07
CA PRO A 206 20.03 6.75 3.83
C PRO A 206 21.12 7.47 4.66
N ARG A 207 20.84 8.67 5.19
CA ARG A 207 21.82 9.39 6.01
C ARG A 207 22.18 8.56 7.24
N PRO A 208 23.48 8.56 7.66
CA PRO A 208 23.93 7.80 8.81
C PRO A 208 23.34 8.40 10.10
N ARG A 209 22.22 7.86 10.54
CA ARG A 209 21.57 8.14 11.82
C ARG A 209 21.37 6.82 12.56
N ASP A 210 21.56 6.85 13.87
CA ASP A 210 21.19 5.75 14.76
C ASP A 210 19.72 5.95 15.16
N LEU A 211 18.82 5.23 14.48
CA LEU A 211 17.39 5.31 14.76
C LEU A 211 17.06 4.77 16.17
N GLY A 212 17.80 3.78 16.63
CA GLY A 212 17.61 3.25 17.98
C GLY A 212 17.75 4.34 19.04
N LYS A 213 18.81 5.17 18.93
CA LYS A 213 19.00 6.32 19.84
C LYS A 213 17.94 7.39 19.69
N LEU A 214 17.46 7.63 18.48
CA LEU A 214 16.38 8.58 18.26
C LEU A 214 15.12 8.13 19.02
N PHE A 215 14.73 6.88 18.87
CA PHE A 215 13.57 6.33 19.56
C PHE A 215 13.77 6.17 21.07
N ASP A 216 15.01 6.34 21.58
CA ASP A 216 15.30 6.33 23.01
C ASP A 216 15.11 7.69 23.69
N THR A 217 14.84 8.75 22.95
CA THR A 217 14.57 10.07 23.50
C THR A 217 13.23 10.19 24.21
N SER A 218 13.02 11.28 24.96
CA SER A 218 11.78 11.57 25.70
C SER A 218 10.56 11.70 24.81
N ASP A 219 10.73 12.15 23.59
CA ASP A 219 9.65 12.42 22.63
C ASP A 219 8.92 11.13 22.23
N TYR A 220 9.60 9.99 22.31
CA TYR A 220 9.07 8.67 21.96
C TYR A 220 8.60 7.83 23.16
N ILE A 221 8.45 8.41 24.36
CA ILE A 221 7.98 7.68 25.56
C ILE A 221 6.62 7.02 25.30
N ARG A 222 5.69 7.72 24.65
CA ARG A 222 4.35 7.18 24.33
C ARG A 222 4.43 6.03 23.34
N TRP A 223 5.25 6.16 22.31
CA TRP A 223 5.51 5.08 21.34
C TRP A 223 6.10 3.85 22.04
N LYS A 224 7.10 4.02 22.90
CA LYS A 224 7.67 2.93 23.69
C LYS A 224 6.63 2.26 24.59
N SER A 225 5.78 3.03 25.27
CA SER A 225 4.70 2.52 26.09
C SER A 225 3.71 1.71 25.28
N PHE A 226 3.25 2.25 24.15
CA PHE A 226 2.37 1.55 23.22
C PHE A 226 2.95 0.22 22.76
N ARG A 227 4.21 0.19 22.36
CA ARG A 227 4.89 -1.03 21.90
C ARG A 227 4.97 -2.14 22.99
N GLN A 228 4.85 -1.79 24.26
CA GLN A 228 4.87 -2.75 25.38
C GLN A 228 3.49 -3.34 25.67
N THR A 229 2.43 -2.79 25.11
CA THR A 229 1.07 -3.34 25.24
C THR A 229 0.92 -4.63 24.46
N ASP A 230 0.11 -5.57 24.91
CA ASP A 230 -0.11 -6.83 24.20
C ASP A 230 -0.86 -6.61 22.88
N ASP A 231 -1.77 -5.64 22.82
CA ASP A 231 -2.61 -5.35 21.66
C ASP A 231 -1.84 -4.70 20.52
N SER A 232 -0.67 -4.07 20.79
CA SER A 232 0.21 -3.53 19.75
C SER A 232 0.71 -4.57 18.73
N ARG A 233 0.55 -5.87 19.03
CA ARG A 233 0.79 -6.98 18.10
C ARG A 233 -0.13 -6.92 16.88
N TYR A 234 -1.31 -6.34 17.05
CA TYR A 234 -2.31 -6.23 15.98
C TYR A 234 -2.14 -4.98 15.11
N VAL A 235 -1.01 -4.28 15.21
CA VAL A 235 -0.71 -3.10 14.39
C VAL A 235 0.55 -3.33 13.58
N GLY A 236 0.46 -3.12 12.26
CA GLY A 236 1.58 -3.15 11.32
C GLY A 236 1.74 -1.79 10.63
N LEU A 237 2.93 -1.20 10.70
CA LEU A 237 3.25 0.09 10.13
C LEU A 237 4.25 -0.10 8.98
N THR A 238 3.79 0.08 7.75
CA THR A 238 4.59 -0.08 6.53
C THR A 238 5.32 1.21 6.16
N LEU A 239 6.45 1.10 5.50
CA LEU A 239 7.20 2.20 4.87
C LEU A 239 8.21 1.62 3.85
N PRO A 240 8.76 2.43 2.93
CA PRO A 240 8.29 3.72 2.47
C PRO A 240 7.08 3.57 1.54
N ARG A 241 6.60 4.68 0.99
CA ARG A 241 5.55 4.67 -0.03
C ARG A 241 6.07 4.08 -1.35
N VAL A 242 5.15 3.62 -2.20
CA VAL A 242 5.44 3.10 -3.55
C VAL A 242 4.90 4.03 -4.62
N ILE A 243 5.50 4.01 -5.81
CA ILE A 243 4.98 4.77 -6.96
C ILE A 243 3.62 4.21 -7.36
N GLY A 244 2.60 5.04 -7.37
CA GLY A 244 1.24 4.68 -7.77
C GLY A 244 1.02 4.66 -9.27
N ARG A 245 1.72 5.52 -10.00
CA ARG A 245 1.80 5.57 -11.46
C ARG A 245 3.04 6.30 -11.92
N LEU A 246 3.42 6.04 -13.14
CA LEU A 246 4.41 6.87 -13.84
C LEU A 246 3.75 8.19 -14.26
N PRO A 247 4.55 9.27 -14.38
CA PRO A 247 4.09 10.50 -14.99
C PRO A 247 3.58 10.25 -16.41
N TYR A 248 2.57 11.01 -16.81
CA TYR A 248 2.07 10.93 -18.20
C TYR A 248 3.06 11.62 -19.15
N GLY A 249 3.28 11.00 -20.33
CA GLY A 249 4.13 11.54 -21.35
C GLY A 249 4.52 10.51 -22.40
N ALA A 250 5.08 10.95 -23.52
CA ALA A 250 5.43 10.09 -24.64
C ALA A 250 6.45 8.99 -24.30
N LYS A 251 7.29 9.21 -23.28
CA LYS A 251 8.30 8.23 -22.84
C LYS A 251 7.81 7.26 -21.76
N THR A 252 6.65 7.49 -21.20
CA THR A 252 6.10 6.73 -20.08
C THR A 252 4.69 6.22 -20.40
N VAL A 253 3.65 6.96 -20.05
CA VAL A 253 2.25 6.63 -20.30
C VAL A 253 1.68 7.69 -21.24
N SER A 254 1.54 7.36 -22.53
CA SER A 254 0.97 8.27 -23.51
C SER A 254 -0.55 8.40 -23.34
N VAL A 255 -1.07 9.59 -23.63
CA VAL A 255 -2.50 9.89 -23.65
C VAL A 255 -2.96 10.00 -25.09
N GLU A 256 -4.05 9.33 -25.48
CA GLU A 256 -4.50 9.29 -26.87
C GLU A 256 -5.18 10.59 -27.36
N MET A 257 -5.74 11.37 -26.44
CA MET A 257 -6.59 12.53 -26.78
C MET A 257 -5.79 13.76 -27.26
N PHE A 258 -4.61 13.99 -26.70
CA PHE A 258 -3.69 15.06 -27.04
C PHE A 258 -2.28 14.72 -26.56
N ASN A 259 -1.27 15.44 -27.05
CA ASN A 259 0.12 15.21 -26.64
C ASN A 259 0.38 15.74 -25.24
N PHE A 260 -0.09 14.99 -24.23
CA PHE A 260 0.05 15.37 -22.83
C PHE A 260 1.42 15.02 -22.30
N GLU A 261 2.14 16.01 -21.82
CA GLU A 261 3.37 15.87 -21.04
C GLU A 261 3.12 16.41 -19.63
N GLU A 262 3.14 15.51 -18.63
CA GLU A 262 3.00 15.91 -17.24
C GLU A 262 4.25 16.69 -16.81
N ASN A 263 4.05 17.92 -16.36
CA ASN A 263 5.12 18.78 -15.90
C ASN A 263 5.58 18.33 -14.51
N ILE A 264 6.70 17.61 -14.48
CA ILE A 264 7.35 17.20 -13.23
C ILE A 264 8.28 18.31 -12.81
N ASP A 265 8.12 18.77 -11.58
CA ASP A 265 9.00 19.76 -10.97
C ASP A 265 10.34 19.07 -10.62
N GLU A 266 11.35 19.29 -11.44
CA GLU A 266 12.68 18.70 -11.26
C GLU A 266 13.32 19.16 -9.92
N ASP A 267 12.97 20.35 -9.42
CA ASP A 267 13.45 20.87 -8.15
C ASP A 267 12.86 20.12 -6.95
N LYS A 268 11.64 19.59 -7.08
CA LYS A 268 11.00 18.73 -6.08
C LYS A 268 11.47 17.28 -6.15
N GLY A 269 12.12 16.88 -7.25
CA GLY A 269 12.66 15.54 -7.42
C GLY A 269 11.65 14.44 -7.16
N VAL A 270 11.95 13.58 -6.17
CA VAL A 270 11.12 12.43 -5.80
C VAL A 270 9.70 12.82 -5.36
N ASP A 271 9.53 14.00 -4.78
CA ASP A 271 8.23 14.48 -4.27
C ASP A 271 7.23 14.84 -5.37
N SER A 272 7.68 14.90 -6.65
CA SER A 272 6.79 15.15 -7.80
C SER A 272 6.00 13.92 -8.26
N TYR A 273 6.35 12.73 -7.78
CA TYR A 273 5.67 11.49 -8.16
C TYR A 273 4.43 11.25 -7.30
N LEU A 274 3.49 10.49 -7.86
CA LEU A 274 2.36 9.98 -7.11
C LEU A 274 2.78 8.81 -6.23
N TRP A 275 2.73 9.00 -4.93
CA TRP A 275 3.07 7.98 -3.94
C TRP A 275 1.82 7.35 -3.33
N VAL A 276 1.83 6.03 -3.19
CA VAL A 276 0.76 5.22 -2.60
C VAL A 276 1.26 4.57 -1.32
N ASN A 277 0.38 4.44 -0.35
CA ASN A 277 0.64 3.79 0.93
C ASN A 277 1.02 2.31 0.73
N ALA A 278 2.18 1.89 1.24
CA ALA A 278 2.67 0.52 1.13
C ALA A 278 1.82 -0.51 1.90
N ALA A 279 0.89 -0.08 2.76
CA ALA A 279 -0.05 -0.98 3.42
C ALA A 279 -0.96 -1.71 2.42
N TYR A 280 -1.28 -1.10 1.27
CA TYR A 280 -2.00 -1.77 0.19
C TYR A 280 -1.19 -2.93 -0.42
N GLU A 281 0.13 -2.74 -0.57
CA GLU A 281 1.01 -3.80 -1.06
C GLU A 281 1.10 -4.97 -0.07
N MET A 282 1.21 -4.66 1.22
CA MET A 282 1.21 -5.68 2.27
C MET A 282 -0.12 -6.43 2.31
N ALA A 283 -1.25 -5.73 2.17
CA ALA A 283 -2.57 -6.34 2.09
C ALA A 283 -2.70 -7.23 0.84
N GLY A 284 -2.17 -6.81 -0.29
CA GLY A 284 -2.09 -7.63 -1.50
C GLY A 284 -1.34 -8.94 -1.27
N ARG A 285 -0.22 -8.93 -0.52
CA ARG A 285 0.51 -10.16 -0.15
C ARG A 285 -0.32 -11.09 0.73
N ILE A 286 -1.12 -10.53 1.66
CA ILE A 286 -2.04 -11.30 2.51
C ILE A 286 -3.13 -11.97 1.67
N VAL A 287 -3.72 -11.24 0.72
CA VAL A 287 -4.75 -11.75 -0.18
C VAL A 287 -4.20 -12.86 -1.07
N GLU A 288 -3.08 -12.61 -1.77
CA GLU A 288 -2.47 -13.60 -2.65
C GLU A 288 -2.06 -14.89 -1.91
N ALA A 289 -1.46 -14.75 -0.71
CA ALA A 289 -1.12 -15.91 0.10
C ALA A 289 -2.36 -16.72 0.51
N PHE A 290 -3.46 -16.04 0.85
CA PHE A 290 -4.71 -16.71 1.20
C PHE A 290 -5.33 -17.42 0.00
N GLU A 291 -5.32 -16.81 -1.18
CA GLU A 291 -5.87 -17.43 -2.39
C GLU A 291 -5.05 -18.63 -2.87
N GLU A 292 -3.73 -18.58 -2.71
CA GLU A 292 -2.85 -19.66 -3.15
C GLU A 292 -2.80 -20.83 -2.16
N TYR A 293 -2.76 -20.54 -0.85
CA TYR A 293 -2.52 -21.56 0.18
C TYR A 293 -3.70 -21.77 1.13
N GLY A 294 -4.74 -20.92 1.09
CA GLY A 294 -5.84 -20.91 2.07
C GLY A 294 -5.47 -20.27 3.43
N TRP A 295 -4.24 -19.80 3.59
CA TRP A 295 -3.71 -19.20 4.81
C TRP A 295 -2.75 -18.05 4.49
N SER A 296 -2.76 -17.02 5.32
CA SER A 296 -1.89 -15.83 5.15
C SER A 296 -0.55 -15.96 5.91
N ALA A 297 0.08 -17.14 5.89
CA ALA A 297 1.35 -17.39 6.55
C ALA A 297 2.56 -16.99 5.67
N ALA A 298 2.42 -17.11 4.34
CA ALA A 298 3.47 -16.88 3.37
C ALA A 298 3.41 -15.45 2.81
N ILE A 299 3.90 -14.46 3.58
CA ILE A 299 3.81 -13.02 3.26
C ILE A 299 5.15 -12.27 3.39
N ARG A 300 6.28 -12.99 3.59
CA ARG A 300 7.60 -12.38 3.80
C ARG A 300 8.69 -13.09 3.01
N GLY A 301 9.73 -12.33 2.67
CA GLY A 301 10.86 -12.83 1.87
C GLY A 301 10.49 -13.04 0.40
N VAL A 302 11.50 -13.18 -0.46
CA VAL A 302 11.31 -13.33 -1.90
C VAL A 302 10.59 -14.65 -2.23
N GLU A 303 11.06 -15.76 -1.65
CA GLU A 303 10.48 -17.09 -1.88
C GLU A 303 9.27 -17.40 -0.97
N GLY A 304 9.11 -16.64 0.10
CA GLY A 304 8.04 -16.84 1.09
C GLY A 304 6.83 -15.91 0.91
N GLY A 305 6.59 -15.36 -0.30
CA GLY A 305 5.38 -14.61 -0.63
C GLY A 305 5.43 -13.10 -0.34
N GLY A 306 6.55 -12.57 0.17
CA GLY A 306 6.70 -11.12 0.43
C GLY A 306 7.11 -10.28 -0.77
N LEU A 307 7.19 -10.88 -1.97
CA LEU A 307 7.61 -10.20 -3.20
C LEU A 307 6.46 -9.42 -3.83
N VAL A 308 6.63 -8.11 -3.96
CA VAL A 308 5.73 -7.19 -4.67
C VAL A 308 6.27 -7.00 -6.09
N LYS A 309 5.54 -7.46 -7.09
CA LYS A 309 5.92 -7.44 -8.51
C LYS A 309 5.20 -6.33 -9.27
N ALA A 310 5.68 -6.06 -10.50
CA ALA A 310 5.07 -5.13 -11.44
C ALA A 310 4.84 -3.73 -10.85
N LEU A 311 5.81 -3.25 -10.08
CA LEU A 311 5.79 -1.85 -9.62
C LEU A 311 6.09 -0.92 -10.81
N PRO A 312 5.41 0.22 -10.91
CA PRO A 312 5.69 1.18 -11.98
C PRO A 312 7.14 1.65 -11.91
N THR A 313 7.91 1.39 -12.97
CA THR A 313 9.29 1.83 -13.11
C THR A 313 9.55 2.32 -14.52
N TYR A 314 10.52 3.20 -14.68
CA TYR A 314 11.02 3.60 -15.99
C TYR A 314 12.53 3.78 -15.96
N ASN A 315 13.15 3.70 -17.15
CA ASN A 315 14.57 3.92 -17.28
C ASN A 315 14.83 5.36 -17.70
N TYR A 316 15.76 6.02 -17.05
CA TYR A 316 16.24 7.35 -17.40
C TYR A 316 17.76 7.34 -17.56
N ILE A 317 18.29 8.34 -18.26
CA ILE A 317 19.73 8.51 -18.40
C ILE A 317 20.18 9.44 -17.27
N SER A 318 21.06 8.93 -16.42
CA SER A 318 21.64 9.72 -15.33
C SER A 318 22.53 10.87 -15.84
N GLN A 319 22.88 11.81 -14.99
CA GLN A 319 23.84 12.88 -15.33
C GLN A 319 25.21 12.34 -15.75
N THR A 320 25.53 11.09 -15.36
CA THR A 320 26.77 10.40 -15.78
C THR A 320 26.64 9.68 -17.13
N GLY A 321 25.47 9.75 -17.79
CA GLY A 321 25.21 9.09 -19.07
C GLY A 321 24.83 7.61 -18.95
N GLU A 322 24.71 7.06 -17.74
CA GLU A 322 24.32 5.66 -17.52
C GLU A 322 22.80 5.52 -17.55
N LYS A 323 22.32 4.41 -18.12
CA LYS A 323 20.90 4.05 -18.06
C LYS A 323 20.59 3.49 -16.68
N VAL A 324 19.80 4.21 -15.90
CA VAL A 324 19.40 3.86 -14.55
C VAL A 324 17.90 3.62 -14.48
N MET A 325 17.48 2.60 -13.74
CA MET A 325 16.06 2.34 -13.46
C MET A 325 15.62 3.16 -12.24
N GLN A 326 14.50 3.86 -12.39
CA GLN A 326 13.89 4.58 -11.27
C GLN A 326 13.50 3.61 -10.15
N CYS A 327 13.84 3.98 -8.91
CA CYS A 327 13.42 3.23 -7.74
C CYS A 327 11.88 3.30 -7.59
N PRO A 328 11.17 2.17 -7.54
CA PRO A 328 9.71 2.16 -7.41
C PRO A 328 9.23 2.49 -5.98
N THR A 329 10.13 2.53 -5.01
CA THR A 329 9.88 3.01 -3.66
C THR A 329 10.48 4.40 -3.47
N GLU A 330 9.90 5.19 -2.58
CA GLU A 330 10.34 6.58 -2.29
C GLU A 330 11.83 6.66 -1.91
N VAL A 331 12.34 5.60 -1.28
CA VAL A 331 13.75 5.46 -0.94
C VAL A 331 14.18 3.99 -1.00
N ALA A 332 15.42 3.74 -1.41
CA ALA A 332 16.02 2.42 -1.31
C ALA A 332 16.53 2.18 0.12
N ILE A 333 16.05 1.11 0.74
CA ILE A 333 16.43 0.71 2.11
C ILE A 333 17.51 -0.37 2.02
N SER A 334 18.62 -0.20 2.75
CA SER A 334 19.68 -1.22 2.87
C SER A 334 19.31 -2.28 3.90
N ASP A 335 19.90 -3.47 3.81
CA ASP A 335 19.66 -4.59 4.74
C ASP A 335 19.88 -4.21 6.21
N ARG A 336 20.92 -3.42 6.49
CA ARG A 336 21.15 -2.90 7.84
C ARG A 336 20.01 -2.03 8.34
N ARG A 337 19.50 -1.15 7.46
CA ARG A 337 18.42 -0.23 7.80
C ARG A 337 17.10 -0.97 7.90
N GLU A 338 16.87 -1.96 7.06
CA GLU A 338 15.72 -2.87 7.13
C GLU A 338 15.63 -3.53 8.50
N LYS A 339 16.72 -4.15 8.96
CA LYS A 339 16.79 -4.79 10.27
C LYS A 339 16.55 -3.81 11.42
N GLU A 340 17.16 -2.61 11.36
CA GLU A 340 16.98 -1.57 12.37
C GLU A 340 15.49 -1.12 12.45
N LEU A 341 14.83 -0.93 11.30
CA LEU A 341 13.42 -0.58 11.23
C LEU A 341 12.53 -1.72 11.76
N ALA A 342 12.82 -2.97 11.42
CA ALA A 342 12.09 -4.13 11.92
C ALA A 342 12.21 -4.24 13.45
N ASP A 343 13.40 -4.06 14.02
CA ASP A 343 13.61 -4.06 15.48
C ASP A 343 12.85 -2.92 16.17
N LEU A 344 12.62 -1.82 15.47
CA LEU A 344 11.81 -0.69 15.94
C LEU A 344 10.29 -0.89 15.75
N GLY A 345 9.84 -2.00 15.16
CA GLY A 345 8.43 -2.37 15.01
C GLY A 345 7.77 -1.84 13.75
N PHE A 346 8.53 -1.68 12.69
CA PHE A 346 8.05 -1.27 11.37
C PHE A 346 8.19 -2.39 10.35
N ILE A 347 7.45 -2.27 9.25
CA ILE A 347 7.45 -3.21 8.13
C ILE A 347 8.06 -2.52 6.90
N PRO A 348 9.37 -2.62 6.69
CA PRO A 348 10.04 -1.98 5.57
C PRO A 348 9.83 -2.76 4.28
N LEU A 349 9.48 -2.02 3.21
CA LEU A 349 9.47 -2.51 1.84
C LEU A 349 10.80 -2.18 1.18
N VAL A 350 11.56 -3.21 0.85
CA VAL A 350 12.92 -3.08 0.34
C VAL A 350 12.95 -3.25 -1.17
N TYR A 351 13.47 -2.26 -1.88
CA TYR A 351 13.65 -2.30 -3.32
C TYR A 351 14.74 -3.28 -3.73
N CYS A 352 14.46 -4.12 -4.72
CA CYS A 352 15.44 -5.01 -5.34
C CYS A 352 16.10 -4.29 -6.50
N LYS A 353 17.34 -3.84 -6.33
CA LYS A 353 18.06 -2.97 -7.27
C LYS A 353 18.09 -3.53 -8.71
N GLY A 354 17.71 -2.69 -9.66
CA GLY A 354 17.72 -3.02 -11.09
C GLY A 354 16.53 -3.87 -11.56
N THR A 355 15.48 -3.94 -10.77
CA THR A 355 14.27 -4.70 -11.06
C THR A 355 13.01 -3.83 -10.87
N ASP A 356 11.87 -4.33 -11.30
CA ASP A 356 10.54 -3.72 -11.11
C ASP A 356 9.81 -4.25 -9.88
N TYR A 357 10.54 -4.85 -8.93
CA TYR A 357 9.95 -5.41 -7.73
C TYR A 357 10.65 -4.98 -6.45
N ALA A 358 9.91 -5.07 -5.37
CA ALA A 358 10.36 -4.87 -4.00
C ALA A 358 9.90 -6.05 -3.13
N ALA A 359 10.46 -6.20 -1.94
CA ALA A 359 10.10 -7.30 -1.06
C ALA A 359 9.99 -6.86 0.41
N PHE A 360 9.04 -7.45 1.12
CA PHE A 360 8.95 -7.39 2.57
C PHE A 360 9.77 -8.53 3.17
N PHE A 361 10.98 -8.26 3.66
CA PHE A 361 11.82 -9.27 4.30
C PHE A 361 11.44 -9.49 5.75
N ALA A 362 11.19 -8.43 6.51
CA ALA A 362 10.64 -8.50 7.85
C ALA A 362 9.19 -7.99 7.88
N VAL A 363 8.33 -8.73 8.54
CA VAL A 363 6.91 -8.37 8.73
C VAL A 363 6.63 -8.35 10.24
N GLN A 364 7.22 -7.36 10.90
CA GLN A 364 7.15 -7.18 12.34
C GLN A 364 5.96 -6.31 12.71
N SER A 365 5.20 -6.71 13.73
CA SER A 365 4.19 -5.80 14.31
C SER A 365 4.84 -4.67 15.13
N ALA A 366 4.06 -3.67 15.50
CA ALA A 366 4.54 -2.58 16.37
C ALA A 366 4.97 -3.06 17.76
N ASN A 367 4.62 -4.27 18.18
CA ASN A 367 4.91 -4.82 19.49
C ASN A 367 6.42 -5.01 19.74
N LYS A 368 6.88 -4.62 20.91
CA LYS A 368 8.21 -4.94 21.40
C LYS A 368 8.13 -6.20 22.27
N PRO A 369 8.70 -7.35 21.80
CA PRO A 369 8.66 -8.59 22.58
C PRO A 369 9.23 -8.41 23.97
N ARG A 370 8.55 -8.97 24.96
CA ARG A 370 9.08 -8.99 26.35
C ARG A 370 10.32 -9.85 26.40
N GLN A 371 11.30 -9.45 27.20
CA GLN A 371 12.50 -10.23 27.45
C GLN A 371 12.31 -11.08 28.71
N TYR A 372 12.64 -12.35 28.60
CA TYR A 372 12.58 -13.35 29.66
C TYR A 372 13.98 -13.89 29.94
N ALA A 373 14.18 -14.51 31.08
CA ALA A 373 15.44 -15.17 31.43
C ALA A 373 15.72 -16.41 30.55
N SER A 374 14.69 -17.01 29.94
CA SER A 374 14.81 -18.21 29.09
C SER A 374 14.89 -17.81 27.62
N GLU A 375 15.88 -18.36 26.89
CA GLU A 375 16.03 -18.14 25.44
C GLU A 375 14.81 -18.66 24.65
N LEU A 376 14.25 -19.80 25.05
CA LEU A 376 13.03 -20.34 24.45
C LEU A 376 11.84 -19.41 24.60
N ALA A 377 11.68 -18.80 25.80
CA ALA A 377 10.63 -17.84 26.03
C ALA A 377 10.82 -16.56 25.20
N ASN A 378 12.07 -16.12 25.03
CA ASN A 378 12.40 -14.99 24.16
C ASN A 378 12.10 -15.30 22.69
N ALA A 379 12.43 -16.50 22.20
CA ALA A 379 12.09 -16.93 20.85
C ALA A 379 10.56 -16.94 20.64
N ASN A 380 9.80 -17.49 21.58
CA ASN A 380 8.33 -17.50 21.52
C ASN A 380 7.74 -16.07 21.54
N ALA A 381 8.29 -15.17 22.38
CA ALA A 381 7.87 -13.79 22.41
C ALA A 381 8.13 -13.07 21.08
N ARG A 382 9.27 -13.31 20.46
CA ARG A 382 9.57 -12.77 19.11
C ARG A 382 8.59 -13.28 18.07
N LEU A 383 8.33 -14.58 18.02
CA LEU A 383 7.36 -15.15 17.08
C LEU A 383 5.97 -14.56 17.26
N SER A 384 5.53 -14.40 18.51
CA SER A 384 4.21 -13.82 18.82
C SER A 384 4.07 -12.35 18.46
N SER A 385 5.14 -11.67 18.08
CA SER A 385 5.13 -10.28 17.61
C SER A 385 5.22 -10.14 16.09
N GLN A 386 5.36 -11.25 15.37
CA GLN A 386 5.43 -11.23 13.90
C GLN A 386 4.03 -11.39 13.29
N LEU A 387 3.72 -10.55 12.30
CA LEU A 387 2.38 -10.41 11.75
C LEU A 387 1.88 -11.68 11.05
N GLN A 388 2.75 -12.44 10.36
CA GLN A 388 2.36 -13.70 9.71
C GLN A 388 1.81 -14.74 10.69
N TYR A 389 2.37 -14.79 11.90
CA TYR A 389 1.86 -15.71 12.93
C TYR A 389 0.59 -15.19 13.58
N ILE A 390 0.47 -13.87 13.74
CA ILE A 390 -0.74 -13.23 14.27
C ILE A 390 -1.92 -13.43 13.30
N LEU A 391 -1.72 -13.23 12.01
CA LEU A 391 -2.73 -13.45 10.97
C LEU A 391 -3.21 -14.91 10.99
N THR A 392 -2.26 -15.85 11.04
CA THR A 392 -2.57 -17.29 11.06
C THR A 392 -3.36 -17.67 12.31
N THR A 393 -2.87 -17.31 13.49
CA THR A 393 -3.54 -17.65 14.75
C THR A 393 -4.90 -16.95 14.90
N SER A 394 -5.02 -15.72 14.45
CA SER A 394 -6.28 -14.98 14.40
C SER A 394 -7.32 -15.66 13.54
N ARG A 395 -6.92 -16.19 12.38
CA ARG A 395 -7.84 -16.91 11.50
C ARG A 395 -8.30 -18.23 12.12
N PHE A 396 -7.43 -18.96 12.82
CA PHE A 396 -7.85 -20.12 13.61
C PHE A 396 -8.86 -19.74 14.69
N ALA A 397 -8.64 -18.61 15.39
CA ALA A 397 -9.58 -18.13 16.40
C ALA A 397 -10.96 -17.83 15.79
N HIS A 398 -11.02 -17.25 14.59
CA HIS A 398 -12.28 -17.03 13.87
C HIS A 398 -13.01 -18.34 13.58
N TYR A 399 -12.33 -19.32 13.01
CA TYR A 399 -12.93 -20.61 12.69
C TYR A 399 -13.38 -21.36 13.95
N LEU A 400 -12.53 -21.41 14.99
CA LEU A 400 -12.89 -22.07 16.25
C LEU A 400 -14.13 -21.42 16.90
N LYS A 401 -14.25 -20.09 16.86
CA LYS A 401 -15.42 -19.38 17.39
C LYS A 401 -16.70 -19.76 16.63
N VAL A 402 -16.65 -19.82 15.29
CA VAL A 402 -17.79 -20.20 14.47
C VAL A 402 -18.19 -21.66 14.77
N ILE A 403 -17.20 -22.58 14.75
CA ILE A 403 -17.42 -24.01 14.98
C ILE A 403 -18.03 -24.24 16.38
N VAL A 404 -17.50 -23.60 17.43
CA VAL A 404 -18.04 -23.73 18.79
C VAL A 404 -19.47 -23.17 18.87
N ARG A 405 -19.73 -22.03 18.23
CA ARG A 405 -21.06 -21.42 18.19
C ARG A 405 -22.10 -22.33 17.55
N ASP A 406 -21.74 -22.99 16.44
CA ASP A 406 -22.65 -23.92 15.74
C ASP A 406 -22.97 -25.18 16.56
N LYS A 407 -22.14 -25.51 17.55
CA LYS A 407 -22.33 -26.63 18.46
C LYS A 407 -23.14 -26.31 19.73
N ILE A 408 -23.44 -25.03 19.97
CA ILE A 408 -24.24 -24.62 21.11
C ILE A 408 -25.63 -25.29 21.01
N GLY A 409 -26.08 -25.94 22.10
CA GLY A 409 -27.34 -26.68 22.16
C GLY A 409 -27.24 -28.14 21.75
N SER A 410 -26.09 -28.63 21.26
CA SER A 410 -25.87 -30.05 21.03
C SER A 410 -25.61 -30.79 22.36
N PHE A 411 -25.98 -32.06 22.40
CA PHE A 411 -25.74 -32.93 23.58
C PHE A 411 -24.31 -33.49 23.57
N MET A 412 -23.30 -32.60 23.54
CA MET A 412 -21.91 -33.01 23.56
C MET A 412 -21.31 -32.91 24.96
N SER A 413 -20.61 -33.97 25.36
CA SER A 413 -19.78 -33.95 26.56
C SER A 413 -18.51 -33.14 26.30
N LYS A 414 -17.85 -32.74 27.39
CA LYS A 414 -16.54 -32.05 27.35
C LYS A 414 -15.53 -32.80 26.49
N SER A 415 -15.40 -34.10 26.68
CA SER A 415 -14.44 -34.93 25.96
C SER A 415 -14.78 -35.07 24.47
N GLU A 416 -16.07 -35.15 24.11
CA GLU A 416 -16.49 -35.14 22.70
C GLU A 416 -16.21 -33.79 22.02
N CYS A 417 -16.49 -32.69 22.72
CA CYS A 417 -16.16 -31.35 22.21
C CYS A 417 -14.65 -31.19 21.99
N GLN A 418 -13.83 -31.60 22.95
CA GLN A 418 -12.37 -31.56 22.81
C GLN A 418 -11.89 -32.42 21.63
N TYR A 419 -12.38 -33.67 21.51
CA TYR A 419 -12.03 -34.56 20.44
C TYR A 419 -12.43 -34.01 19.07
N PHE A 420 -13.61 -33.44 18.96
CA PHE A 420 -14.10 -32.84 17.72
C PHE A 420 -13.23 -31.65 17.28
N LEU A 421 -12.93 -30.72 18.18
CA LEU A 421 -12.09 -29.55 17.88
C LEU A 421 -10.65 -29.97 17.56
N GLN A 422 -10.09 -30.96 18.29
CA GLN A 422 -8.76 -31.47 18.03
C GLN A 422 -8.65 -32.15 16.67
N ASN A 423 -9.63 -32.94 16.28
CA ASN A 423 -9.66 -33.57 14.95
C ASN A 423 -9.75 -32.56 13.82
N TRP A 424 -10.52 -31.50 14.02
CA TRP A 424 -10.61 -30.43 13.03
C TRP A 424 -9.26 -29.72 12.85
N ILE A 425 -8.59 -29.34 13.92
CA ILE A 425 -7.34 -28.58 13.84
C ILE A 425 -6.16 -29.45 13.33
N ASN A 426 -6.18 -30.76 13.60
CA ASN A 426 -5.16 -31.69 13.14
C ASN A 426 -5.06 -31.75 11.61
N GLN A 427 -6.11 -31.40 10.88
CA GLN A 427 -6.10 -31.32 9.42
C GLN A 427 -5.11 -30.25 8.89
N TYR A 428 -4.74 -29.29 9.71
CA TYR A 428 -3.82 -28.19 9.37
C TYR A 428 -2.45 -28.34 10.03
N VAL A 429 -2.16 -29.50 10.61
CA VAL A 429 -0.90 -29.76 11.32
C VAL A 429 -0.02 -30.69 10.48
N VAL A 430 1.21 -30.29 10.25
CA VAL A 430 2.27 -31.09 9.65
C VAL A 430 3.47 -31.10 10.56
N GLY A 431 3.73 -32.20 11.24
CA GLY A 431 4.85 -32.34 12.20
C GLY A 431 6.25 -32.49 11.57
N SER A 432 6.33 -32.68 10.24
CA SER A 432 7.61 -32.91 9.53
C SER A 432 8.30 -31.59 9.21
N ASP A 433 9.52 -31.43 9.68
CA ASP A 433 10.37 -30.28 9.33
C ASP A 433 10.88 -30.35 7.88
N SER A 434 10.88 -31.54 7.25
CA SER A 434 11.30 -31.75 5.86
C SER A 434 10.21 -31.47 4.82
N ALA A 435 8.98 -31.14 5.26
CA ALA A 435 7.91 -30.74 4.34
C ALA A 435 8.29 -29.51 3.52
N GLY A 436 7.92 -29.48 2.24
CA GLY A 436 8.23 -28.38 1.33
C GLY A 436 7.50 -27.09 1.73
N PRO A 437 7.97 -25.91 1.23
CA PRO A 437 7.40 -24.61 1.58
C PRO A 437 5.90 -24.49 1.29
N ILE A 438 5.42 -25.02 0.18
CA ILE A 438 4.00 -25.03 -0.22
C ILE A 438 3.14 -25.79 0.79
N ILE A 439 3.60 -26.97 1.23
CA ILE A 439 2.90 -27.78 2.23
C ILE A 439 2.80 -27.03 3.56
N LYS A 440 3.90 -26.40 3.98
CA LYS A 440 3.94 -25.59 5.21
C LYS A 440 3.07 -24.34 5.11
N ALA A 441 2.94 -23.75 3.93
CA ALA A 441 2.05 -22.60 3.70
C ALA A 441 0.56 -23.02 3.77
N SER A 442 0.20 -24.18 3.21
CA SER A 442 -1.17 -24.72 3.24
C SER A 442 -1.54 -25.36 4.58
N HIS A 443 -0.55 -25.84 5.35
CA HIS A 443 -0.72 -26.44 6.68
C HIS A 443 0.18 -25.68 7.68
N PRO A 444 -0.24 -24.49 8.14
CA PRO A 444 0.64 -23.55 8.80
C PRO A 444 1.08 -23.97 10.21
N LEU A 445 0.49 -25.04 10.76
CA LEU A 445 0.78 -25.48 12.12
C LEU A 445 1.74 -26.68 12.13
N ARG A 446 2.77 -26.59 12.97
CA ARG A 446 3.64 -27.71 13.30
C ARG A 446 3.02 -28.61 14.37
N GLU A 447 2.33 -27.98 15.33
CA GLU A 447 1.69 -28.65 16.47
C GLU A 447 0.50 -27.83 16.92
N ALA A 448 -0.59 -28.49 17.31
CA ALA A 448 -1.76 -27.85 17.87
C ALA A 448 -2.40 -28.73 18.94
N ILE A 449 -2.71 -28.15 20.07
CA ILE A 449 -3.38 -28.81 21.19
C ILE A 449 -4.58 -27.96 21.60
N ILE A 450 -5.74 -28.59 21.73
CA ILE A 450 -6.96 -27.98 22.24
C ILE A 450 -7.34 -28.63 23.56
N GLU A 451 -7.44 -27.80 24.58
CA GLU A 451 -7.94 -28.19 25.90
C GLU A 451 -9.31 -27.57 26.12
N VAL A 452 -10.27 -28.36 26.54
CA VAL A 452 -11.59 -27.88 26.93
C VAL A 452 -11.71 -28.02 28.44
N VAL A 453 -11.99 -26.91 29.12
CA VAL A 453 -12.12 -26.85 30.57
C VAL A 453 -13.52 -26.39 30.97
N ASP A 454 -14.03 -26.89 32.08
CA ASP A 454 -15.32 -26.45 32.63
C ASP A 454 -15.20 -25.03 33.17
N VAL A 455 -16.24 -24.24 32.97
CA VAL A 455 -16.32 -22.90 33.59
C VAL A 455 -16.83 -23.04 35.04
N PRO A 456 -16.03 -22.67 36.06
CA PRO A 456 -16.45 -22.82 37.42
C PRO A 456 -17.75 -22.08 37.73
N GLY A 457 -18.71 -22.78 38.34
CA GLY A 457 -19.99 -22.20 38.79
C GLY A 457 -21.07 -22.12 37.69
N VAL A 458 -20.81 -22.53 36.47
CA VAL A 458 -21.81 -22.53 35.36
C VAL A 458 -21.85 -23.88 34.68
N PRO A 459 -22.70 -24.83 35.15
CA PRO A 459 -22.81 -26.16 34.55
C PRO A 459 -23.18 -26.10 33.06
N GLY A 460 -22.51 -26.94 32.24
CA GLY A 460 -22.73 -26.97 30.81
C GLY A 460 -22.03 -25.89 30.00
N HIS A 461 -21.24 -25.02 30.65
CA HIS A 461 -20.39 -24.05 29.96
C HIS A 461 -18.94 -24.54 29.93
N TYR A 462 -18.40 -24.60 28.73
CA TYR A 462 -17.00 -25.00 28.47
C TYR A 462 -16.20 -23.84 27.92
N ARG A 463 -14.92 -23.79 28.30
CA ARG A 463 -13.92 -22.88 27.74
C ARG A 463 -12.89 -23.70 26.99
N ALA A 464 -12.74 -23.42 25.68
CA ALA A 464 -11.68 -24.03 24.88
C ALA A 464 -10.44 -23.11 24.87
N VAL A 465 -9.28 -23.72 25.12
CA VAL A 465 -7.97 -23.08 25.02
C VAL A 465 -7.20 -23.82 23.92
N ALA A 466 -6.75 -23.07 22.90
CA ALA A 466 -5.99 -23.62 21.79
C ALA A 466 -4.53 -23.18 21.92
N TYR A 467 -3.60 -24.15 22.00
CA TYR A 467 -2.16 -23.95 21.94
C TYR A 467 -1.72 -24.21 20.50
N LEU A 468 -1.29 -23.17 19.81
CA LEU A 468 -0.93 -23.23 18.40
C LEU A 468 0.58 -22.95 18.25
N LYS A 469 1.26 -23.84 17.54
CA LYS A 469 2.69 -23.70 17.21
C LYS A 469 2.84 -23.69 15.70
N PRO A 470 2.98 -22.51 15.07
CA PRO A 470 3.20 -22.40 13.63
C PRO A 470 4.58 -22.94 13.22
N HIS A 471 4.74 -23.19 11.92
CA HIS A 471 6.05 -23.48 11.33
C HIS A 471 6.94 -22.24 11.39
N PHE A 472 8.21 -22.44 11.74
CA PHE A 472 9.21 -21.38 11.74
C PHE A 472 9.64 -21.04 10.31
N GLN A 473 9.73 -19.76 10.02
CA GLN A 473 10.37 -19.24 8.82
C GLN A 473 11.78 -18.76 9.15
N LEU A 474 12.70 -18.88 8.19
CA LEU A 474 14.06 -18.40 8.35
C LEU A 474 14.06 -16.86 8.53
N GLU A 475 14.60 -16.37 9.65
CA GLU A 475 14.64 -14.93 9.97
C GLU A 475 15.93 -14.26 9.48
N GLY A 476 17.03 -15.00 9.42
CA GLY A 476 18.31 -14.49 8.97
C GLY A 476 19.37 -15.60 8.90
N LEU A 477 20.27 -15.45 7.96
CA LEU A 477 21.45 -16.32 7.79
C LEU A 477 22.71 -15.45 7.83
N SER A 478 23.51 -15.60 8.89
CA SER A 478 24.83 -14.98 8.94
C SER A 478 25.88 -15.95 8.43
N MET A 479 26.58 -15.61 7.35
CA MET A 479 27.72 -16.35 6.83
C MET A 479 29.01 -15.68 7.28
N SER A 480 29.88 -16.44 7.95
CA SER A 480 31.28 -16.05 8.17
C SER A 480 32.17 -16.77 7.17
N LEU A 481 32.72 -16.04 6.21
CA LEU A 481 33.75 -16.57 5.29
C LEU A 481 35.10 -16.47 5.94
N ARG A 482 35.73 -17.63 6.24
CA ARG A 482 37.10 -17.70 6.69
C ARG A 482 37.99 -18.03 5.50
N LEU A 483 38.67 -17.04 4.96
CA LEU A 483 39.73 -17.22 3.96
C LEU A 483 41.01 -17.66 4.69
N VAL A 484 41.43 -18.91 4.50
CA VAL A 484 42.74 -19.39 4.91
C VAL A 484 43.66 -19.27 3.70
N ALA A 485 44.51 -18.26 3.68
CA ALA A 485 45.59 -18.16 2.71
C ALA A 485 46.77 -18.99 3.27
N GLU A 486 47.05 -20.16 2.70
CA GLU A 486 48.30 -20.84 2.91
C GLU A 486 49.41 -20.10 2.17
N LEU A 487 50.32 -19.49 2.92
CA LEU A 487 51.55 -18.95 2.33
C LEU A 487 52.39 -20.16 1.84
N PRO A 488 52.86 -20.15 0.58
CA PRO A 488 53.74 -21.20 0.12
C PRO A 488 54.99 -21.19 0.99
N ALA A 489 55.36 -22.38 1.52
CA ALA A 489 56.58 -22.56 2.29
C ALA A 489 57.73 -22.07 1.43
N SER A 490 58.54 -21.13 1.94
CA SER A 490 59.80 -20.72 1.31
C SER A 490 60.70 -21.93 1.29
N THR A 491 60.89 -22.56 0.12
CA THR A 491 61.97 -23.47 -0.12
C THR A 491 63.27 -22.68 -0.03
N GLY A 492 63.85 -22.66 1.17
CA GLY A 492 65.21 -22.18 1.35
C GLY A 492 66.15 -23.14 0.66
N ALA A 493 66.95 -22.58 -0.24
CA ALA A 493 68.19 -23.19 -0.72
C ALA A 493 69.34 -22.82 0.20
#